data_d99a8e864af329d64f188a1407494deb
#
_entry.id   d99a8e864af329d64f188a1407494deb
#
_cell.length_a   1.000
_cell.length_b   1.000
_cell.length_c   1.000
_cell.angle_alpha   90.00
_cell.angle_beta   90.00
_cell.angle_gamma   90.00
#
_symmetry.space_group_name_H-M   'P 1'
#
loop_
_entity.id
_entity.type
_entity.pdbx_description
1 polymer ?
#
loop_
_entity_poly.entity_id
_entity_poly.type
_entity_poly.pdbx_seq_one_letter_code
_entity_poly.pdbx_strand_id
1 'polypeptide(L)'
;MIPVLGTGIVNAPHWVYRLFYSIDYPVDTFVVFNNNGRDQITEELNLLQKVPHKYVKNVKICHLPSNVGCSGYWNLIIKCFMNSPYWMIVNHDIMFTPGFLKAAVSHAEDPEVGIVHGENGSWDFFVLKDWVVQQYGLFDENLYPAYCEDMEYGQRFKHTELKRHMSVGVPYFHGETCGDYADGSQTWRSEPALAEKIHIAHEMNKHYLHAKWSPAWQAHIEGEVYPHPFDNEALPVSLTTYNLDFVRRKNLGF
;
A
#
# COMPACT_ATOMS: atom_id res chain seq x y z
N MET A 1 -3.39 -0.60 -21.51
CA MET A 1 -2.04 -0.89 -20.98
C MET A 1 -1.92 -0.21 -19.61
N ILE A 2 -1.42 -0.94 -18.62
CA ILE A 2 -1.20 -0.41 -17.26
C ILE A 2 0.01 0.53 -17.30
N PRO A 3 -0.12 1.82 -16.93
CA PRO A 3 1.01 2.76 -16.96
C PRO A 3 2.09 2.39 -15.95
N VAL A 4 1.67 2.11 -14.70
CA VAL A 4 2.56 1.75 -13.59
C VAL A 4 1.92 0.67 -12.75
N LEU A 5 2.65 -0.42 -12.54
CA LEU A 5 2.39 -1.45 -11.53
C LEU A 5 3.55 -1.43 -10.54
N GLY A 6 3.27 -1.11 -9.29
CA GLY A 6 4.29 -0.89 -8.28
C GLY A 6 4.14 -1.76 -7.05
N THR A 7 5.26 -2.17 -6.48
CA THR A 7 5.32 -2.93 -5.22
C THR A 7 6.50 -2.50 -4.36
N GLY A 8 6.43 -2.77 -3.06
CA GLY A 8 7.54 -2.62 -2.13
C GLY A 8 7.87 -3.94 -1.45
N ILE A 9 9.14 -4.17 -1.18
CA ILE A 9 9.61 -5.40 -0.54
C ILE A 9 10.55 -5.08 0.63
N VAL A 10 10.41 -5.82 1.71
CA VAL A 10 11.30 -5.76 2.88
C VAL A 10 12.15 -7.01 2.99
N ASN A 11 11.60 -8.17 2.65
CA ASN A 11 12.26 -9.48 2.70
C ASN A 11 11.63 -10.45 1.69
N ALA A 12 12.09 -11.69 1.64
CA ALA A 12 11.52 -12.78 0.83
C ALA A 12 11.34 -12.44 -0.66
N PRO A 13 12.43 -12.11 -1.40
CA PRO A 13 12.39 -11.62 -2.78
C PRO A 13 11.77 -12.61 -3.79
N HIS A 14 11.72 -13.89 -3.47
CA HIS A 14 11.07 -14.90 -4.33
C HIS A 14 9.59 -14.60 -4.58
N TRP A 15 8.90 -13.91 -3.67
CA TRP A 15 7.52 -13.50 -3.87
C TRP A 15 7.39 -12.45 -4.99
N VAL A 16 8.34 -11.51 -5.10
CA VAL A 16 8.36 -10.54 -6.21
C VAL A 16 8.50 -11.24 -7.56
N TYR A 17 9.27 -12.32 -7.64
CA TYR A 17 9.36 -13.11 -8.85
C TYR A 17 8.04 -13.80 -9.21
N ARG A 18 7.33 -14.35 -8.20
CA ARG A 18 6.00 -14.95 -8.41
C ARG A 18 4.99 -13.91 -8.90
N LEU A 19 4.96 -12.73 -8.25
CA LEU A 19 4.16 -11.59 -8.70
C LEU A 19 4.51 -11.24 -10.15
N PHE A 20 5.78 -11.05 -10.46
CA PHE A 20 6.25 -10.67 -11.80
C PHE A 20 5.80 -11.66 -12.87
N TYR A 21 6.01 -12.95 -12.66
CA TYR A 21 5.63 -13.99 -13.63
C TYR A 21 4.11 -14.18 -13.75
N SER A 22 3.32 -13.71 -12.80
CA SER A 22 1.85 -13.75 -12.87
C SER A 22 1.24 -12.61 -13.69
N ILE A 23 2.02 -11.63 -14.12
CA ILE A 23 1.54 -10.50 -14.93
C ILE A 23 1.15 -11.02 -16.33
N ASP A 24 -0.16 -10.97 -16.63
CA ASP A 24 -0.74 -11.47 -17.90
C ASP A 24 -1.33 -10.38 -18.79
N TYR A 25 -1.14 -9.11 -18.41
CA TYR A 25 -1.67 -7.94 -19.12
C TYR A 25 -0.55 -6.89 -19.38
N PRO A 26 -0.60 -6.15 -20.50
CA PRO A 26 0.44 -5.18 -20.84
C PRO A 26 0.67 -4.11 -19.78
N VAL A 27 1.90 -4.00 -19.29
CA VAL A 27 2.40 -3.04 -18.30
C VAL A 27 3.54 -2.23 -18.92
N ASP A 28 3.44 -0.89 -18.90
CA ASP A 28 4.54 -0.05 -19.36
C ASP A 28 5.72 -0.09 -18.39
N THR A 29 5.46 0.11 -17.11
CA THR A 29 6.52 0.05 -16.08
C THR A 29 6.08 -0.77 -14.87
N PHE A 30 6.84 -1.83 -14.58
CA PHE A 30 6.82 -2.53 -13.31
C PHE A 30 7.92 -1.97 -12.41
N VAL A 31 7.56 -1.39 -11.26
CA VAL A 31 8.52 -0.79 -10.34
C VAL A 31 8.51 -1.53 -9.00
N VAL A 32 9.70 -1.86 -8.51
CA VAL A 32 9.91 -2.50 -7.21
C VAL A 32 10.77 -1.59 -6.33
N PHE A 33 10.24 -1.22 -5.17
CA PHE A 33 11.01 -0.53 -4.13
C PHE A 33 11.59 -1.56 -3.16
N ASN A 34 12.91 -1.75 -3.19
CA ASN A 34 13.62 -2.46 -2.13
C ASN A 34 13.61 -1.56 -0.88
N ASN A 35 12.64 -1.83 -0.01
CA ASN A 35 12.33 -1.02 1.16
C ASN A 35 13.11 -1.45 2.41
N ASN A 36 14.31 -2.01 2.23
CA ASN A 36 15.14 -2.47 3.35
C ASN A 36 16.63 -2.20 3.16
N GLY A 37 17.11 -2.04 1.93
CA GLY A 37 18.54 -1.79 1.64
C GLY A 37 19.47 -2.97 1.92
N ARG A 38 18.96 -4.18 2.19
CA ARG A 38 19.81 -5.38 2.41
C ARG A 38 20.48 -5.81 1.11
N ASP A 39 21.80 -6.03 1.14
CA ASP A 39 22.60 -6.37 -0.04
C ASP A 39 22.08 -7.62 -0.79
N GLN A 40 21.74 -8.69 -0.07
CA GLN A 40 21.21 -9.90 -0.67
C GLN A 40 19.96 -9.64 -1.50
N ILE A 41 18.99 -8.90 -0.96
CA ILE A 41 17.75 -8.54 -1.67
C ILE A 41 18.08 -7.66 -2.88
N THR A 42 19.04 -6.76 -2.74
CA THR A 42 19.50 -5.87 -3.80
C THR A 42 20.02 -6.66 -4.99
N GLU A 43 20.87 -7.66 -4.79
CA GLU A 43 21.42 -8.50 -5.85
C GLU A 43 20.33 -9.29 -6.56
N GLU A 44 19.45 -9.95 -5.81
CA GLU A 44 18.34 -10.73 -6.38
C GLU A 44 17.40 -9.86 -7.21
N LEU A 45 17.00 -8.69 -6.72
CA LEU A 45 16.11 -7.77 -7.46
C LEU A 45 16.79 -7.20 -8.71
N ASN A 46 18.10 -6.92 -8.67
CA ASN A 46 18.83 -6.47 -9.86
C ASN A 46 18.84 -7.51 -10.98
N LEU A 47 18.79 -8.80 -10.65
CA LEU A 47 18.63 -9.86 -11.64
C LEU A 47 17.26 -9.79 -12.32
N LEU A 48 16.20 -9.41 -11.61
CA LEU A 48 14.87 -9.30 -12.17
C LEU A 48 14.81 -8.32 -13.36
N GLN A 49 15.59 -7.24 -13.33
CA GLN A 49 15.66 -6.29 -14.45
C GLN A 49 16.16 -6.90 -15.76
N LYS A 50 16.88 -8.03 -15.68
CA LYS A 50 17.45 -8.72 -16.83
C LYS A 50 16.53 -9.82 -17.39
N VAL A 51 15.44 -10.11 -16.68
CA VAL A 51 14.49 -11.16 -17.07
C VAL A 51 13.55 -10.61 -18.14
N PRO A 52 13.52 -11.17 -19.34
CA PRO A 52 12.56 -10.77 -20.36
C PRO A 52 11.15 -11.18 -19.91
N HIS A 53 10.18 -10.29 -20.16
CA HIS A 53 8.78 -10.56 -19.85
C HIS A 53 7.87 -10.19 -21.02
N LYS A 54 6.91 -11.06 -21.34
CA LYS A 54 6.01 -10.87 -22.49
C LYS A 54 5.16 -9.61 -22.39
N TYR A 55 4.74 -9.26 -21.18
CA TYR A 55 3.76 -8.21 -20.93
C TYR A 55 4.35 -6.96 -20.24
N VAL A 56 5.58 -7.03 -19.73
CA VAL A 56 6.21 -5.90 -19.04
C VAL A 56 7.28 -5.29 -19.95
N LYS A 57 7.11 -4.00 -20.24
CA LYS A 57 8.04 -3.28 -21.13
C LYS A 57 9.30 -2.81 -20.41
N ASN A 58 9.12 -2.26 -19.19
CA ASN A 58 10.21 -1.73 -18.39
C ASN A 58 10.13 -2.30 -16.97
N VAL A 59 11.26 -2.75 -16.42
CA VAL A 59 11.42 -3.11 -15.00
C VAL A 59 12.34 -2.08 -14.34
N LYS A 60 11.89 -1.47 -13.27
CA LYS A 60 12.68 -0.51 -12.48
C LYS A 60 12.79 -1.01 -11.04
N ILE A 61 14.02 -1.06 -10.53
CA ILE A 61 14.30 -1.38 -9.13
C ILE A 61 14.85 -0.14 -8.46
N CYS A 62 14.24 0.27 -7.37
CA CYS A 62 14.64 1.42 -6.56
C CYS A 62 15.09 0.92 -5.19
N HIS A 63 16.37 1.07 -4.88
CA HIS A 63 16.93 0.66 -3.59
C HIS A 63 16.86 1.82 -2.60
N LEU A 64 16.17 1.60 -1.48
CA LEU A 64 16.07 2.57 -0.39
C LEU A 64 17.10 2.20 0.70
N PRO A 65 17.75 3.18 1.31
CA PRO A 65 18.76 2.92 2.35
C PRO A 65 18.16 2.36 3.64
N SER A 66 16.85 2.52 3.84
CA SER A 66 16.13 2.06 5.01
C SER A 66 14.67 1.81 4.69
N ASN A 67 13.97 1.11 5.60
CA ASN A 67 12.52 0.95 5.51
C ASN A 67 11.81 2.31 5.69
N VAL A 68 11.00 2.70 4.71
CA VAL A 68 10.19 3.92 4.74
C VAL A 68 8.72 3.65 5.12
N GLY A 69 8.40 2.40 5.42
CA GLY A 69 7.04 1.97 5.73
C GLY A 69 6.18 1.71 4.48
N CYS A 70 4.97 1.23 4.72
CA CYS A 70 4.01 0.89 3.68
C CYS A 70 3.50 2.15 2.97
N SER A 71 2.97 3.12 3.71
CA SER A 71 2.60 4.45 3.18
C SER A 71 3.75 5.11 2.42
N GLY A 72 4.97 4.99 2.94
CA GLY A 72 6.14 5.62 2.34
C GLY A 72 6.44 5.10 0.94
N TYR A 73 6.49 3.78 0.72
CA TYR A 73 6.75 3.27 -0.63
C TYR A 73 5.55 3.43 -1.56
N TRP A 74 4.30 3.38 -1.07
CA TRP A 74 3.12 3.73 -1.88
C TRP A 74 3.21 5.16 -2.41
N ASN A 75 3.55 6.10 -1.53
CA ASN A 75 3.77 7.50 -1.91
C ASN A 75 4.94 7.66 -2.89
N LEU A 76 6.02 6.90 -2.74
CA LEU A 76 7.14 6.93 -3.68
C LEU A 76 6.74 6.44 -5.08
N ILE A 77 5.91 5.39 -5.18
CA ILE A 77 5.36 4.95 -6.47
C ILE A 77 4.61 6.11 -7.13
N ILE A 78 3.72 6.79 -6.40
CA ILE A 78 2.94 7.92 -6.91
C ILE A 78 3.87 9.08 -7.32
N LYS A 79 4.77 9.50 -6.44
CA LYS A 79 5.68 10.63 -6.64
C LYS A 79 6.66 10.41 -7.80
N CYS A 80 7.16 9.19 -7.99
CA CYS A 80 8.09 8.87 -9.07
C CYS A 80 7.41 8.82 -10.46
N PHE A 81 6.09 8.67 -10.50
CA PHE A 81 5.31 8.56 -11.74
C PHE A 81 4.12 9.53 -11.75
N MET A 82 4.35 10.78 -11.39
CA MET A 82 3.31 11.82 -11.21
C MET A 82 2.40 12.04 -12.42
N ASN A 83 2.86 11.75 -13.62
CA ASN A 83 2.09 11.95 -14.85
C ASN A 83 1.23 10.72 -15.22
N SER A 84 1.16 9.72 -14.36
CA SER A 84 0.32 8.55 -14.59
C SER A 84 -1.15 8.89 -14.32
N PRO A 85 -2.10 8.50 -15.17
CA PRO A 85 -3.53 8.73 -14.93
C PRO A 85 -4.05 7.90 -13.74
N TYR A 86 -3.35 6.83 -13.40
CA TYR A 86 -3.58 5.98 -12.23
C TYR A 86 -2.35 5.13 -11.93
N TRP A 87 -2.25 4.67 -10.71
CA TRP A 87 -1.23 3.72 -10.25
C TRP A 87 -1.90 2.43 -9.80
N MET A 88 -1.39 1.28 -10.23
CA MET A 88 -1.69 -0.02 -9.63
C MET A 88 -0.61 -0.32 -8.59
N ILE A 89 -1.01 -0.47 -7.36
CA ILE A 89 -0.12 -0.76 -6.24
C ILE A 89 -0.51 -2.10 -5.66
N VAL A 90 0.48 -2.95 -5.40
CA VAL A 90 0.24 -4.33 -5.01
C VAL A 90 1.28 -4.77 -3.97
N ASN A 91 0.88 -5.60 -3.01
CA ASN A 91 1.82 -6.25 -2.11
C ASN A 91 2.69 -7.25 -2.90
N HIS A 92 3.95 -7.39 -2.49
CA HIS A 92 4.93 -8.22 -3.22
C HIS A 92 4.59 -9.72 -3.20
N ASP A 93 3.75 -10.17 -2.29
CA ASP A 93 3.31 -11.54 -2.08
C ASP A 93 1.95 -11.88 -2.73
N ILE A 94 1.52 -11.04 -3.65
CA ILE A 94 0.36 -11.30 -4.53
C ILE A 94 0.80 -12.08 -5.77
N MET A 95 -0.07 -12.98 -6.23
CA MET A 95 0.04 -13.61 -7.53
C MET A 95 -1.31 -13.53 -8.25
N PHE A 96 -1.32 -12.89 -9.41
CA PHE A 96 -2.54 -12.68 -10.18
C PHE A 96 -3.02 -13.99 -10.82
N THR A 97 -4.32 -14.22 -10.78
CA THR A 97 -4.95 -15.27 -11.61
C THR A 97 -5.25 -14.74 -13.02
N PRO A 98 -5.42 -15.61 -14.01
CA PRO A 98 -5.69 -15.18 -15.38
C PRO A 98 -6.90 -14.25 -15.48
N GLY A 99 -6.70 -13.09 -16.10
CA GLY A 99 -7.74 -12.09 -16.34
C GLY A 99 -7.93 -11.08 -15.22
N PHE A 100 -7.30 -11.23 -14.06
CA PHE A 100 -7.38 -10.29 -12.95
C PHE A 100 -6.99 -8.86 -13.38
N LEU A 101 -5.81 -8.71 -13.97
CA LEU A 101 -5.32 -7.38 -14.40
C LEU A 101 -6.19 -6.77 -15.50
N LYS A 102 -6.77 -7.58 -16.39
CA LYS A 102 -7.72 -7.12 -17.41
C LYS A 102 -9.00 -6.55 -16.76
N ALA A 103 -9.54 -7.22 -15.76
CA ALA A 103 -10.70 -6.75 -15.00
C ALA A 103 -10.39 -5.46 -14.23
N ALA A 104 -9.23 -5.39 -13.56
CA ALA A 104 -8.78 -4.20 -12.86
C ALA A 104 -8.64 -2.98 -13.80
N VAL A 105 -8.08 -3.17 -15.00
CA VAL A 105 -7.99 -2.11 -16.01
C VAL A 105 -9.37 -1.65 -16.47
N SER A 106 -10.32 -2.56 -16.67
CA SER A 106 -11.68 -2.21 -17.07
C SER A 106 -12.35 -1.25 -16.08
N HIS A 107 -12.17 -1.47 -14.78
CA HIS A 107 -12.63 -0.54 -13.74
C HIS A 107 -11.80 0.74 -13.67
N ALA A 108 -10.48 0.65 -13.85
CA ALA A 108 -9.59 1.81 -13.84
C ALA A 108 -9.86 2.78 -15.00
N GLU A 109 -10.36 2.32 -16.13
CA GLU A 109 -10.72 3.14 -17.28
C GLU A 109 -12.09 3.83 -17.12
N ASP A 110 -12.95 3.40 -16.19
CA ASP A 110 -14.20 4.10 -15.87
C ASP A 110 -13.88 5.45 -15.19
N PRO A 111 -14.27 6.59 -15.76
CA PRO A 111 -13.93 7.92 -15.22
C PRO A 111 -14.56 8.20 -13.85
N GLU A 112 -15.66 7.53 -13.51
CA GLU A 112 -16.34 7.72 -12.23
C GLU A 112 -15.75 6.87 -11.10
N VAL A 113 -14.94 5.86 -11.42
CA VAL A 113 -14.28 5.02 -10.42
C VAL A 113 -13.01 5.71 -9.95
N GLY A 114 -12.89 5.96 -8.67
CA GLY A 114 -11.69 6.57 -8.05
C GLY A 114 -10.68 5.54 -7.58
N ILE A 115 -11.18 4.47 -6.99
CA ILE A 115 -10.36 3.41 -6.40
C ILE A 115 -10.89 2.05 -6.82
N VAL A 116 -9.99 1.15 -7.21
CA VAL A 116 -10.30 -0.28 -7.41
C VAL A 116 -9.53 -1.07 -6.38
N HIS A 117 -10.20 -1.92 -5.65
CA HIS A 117 -9.60 -2.76 -4.61
C HIS A 117 -9.48 -4.21 -5.08
N GLY A 118 -8.63 -4.96 -4.41
CA GLY A 118 -8.66 -6.41 -4.43
C GLY A 118 -9.98 -6.98 -3.93
N GLU A 119 -10.02 -8.27 -3.61
CA GLU A 119 -11.23 -8.89 -3.06
C GLU A 119 -11.66 -8.24 -1.74
N ASN A 120 -12.96 -8.13 -1.54
CA ASN A 120 -13.57 -7.64 -0.29
C ASN A 120 -13.07 -6.26 0.18
N GLY A 121 -12.60 -5.41 -0.73
CA GLY A 121 -12.10 -4.09 -0.39
C GLY A 121 -10.68 -4.08 0.19
N SER A 122 -9.93 -5.16 0.01
CA SER A 122 -8.55 -5.25 0.46
C SER A 122 -7.63 -4.26 -0.25
N TRP A 123 -6.67 -3.73 0.48
CA TRP A 123 -5.62 -2.83 -0.01
C TRP A 123 -4.28 -3.55 -0.27
N ASP A 124 -4.27 -4.86 -0.29
CA ASP A 124 -3.13 -5.66 -0.74
C ASP A 124 -2.91 -5.57 -2.26
N PHE A 125 -3.99 -5.24 -2.99
CA PHE A 125 -3.99 -4.72 -4.36
C PHE A 125 -4.96 -3.56 -4.44
N PHE A 126 -4.53 -2.45 -5.03
CA PHE A 126 -5.43 -1.36 -5.35
C PHE A 126 -4.97 -0.55 -6.58
N VAL A 127 -5.96 0.07 -7.23
CA VAL A 127 -5.74 1.11 -8.24
C VAL A 127 -6.17 2.43 -7.64
N LEU A 128 -5.31 3.43 -7.72
CA LEU A 128 -5.60 4.78 -7.27
C LEU A 128 -5.53 5.74 -8.46
N LYS A 129 -6.60 6.48 -8.71
CA LYS A 129 -6.66 7.46 -9.80
C LYS A 129 -5.95 8.76 -9.40
N ASP A 130 -5.36 9.43 -10.39
CA ASP A 130 -4.67 10.71 -10.18
C ASP A 130 -5.58 11.76 -9.53
N TRP A 131 -6.83 11.91 -9.98
CA TRP A 131 -7.75 12.87 -9.39
C TRP A 131 -8.09 12.59 -7.92
N VAL A 132 -8.03 11.32 -7.47
CA VAL A 132 -8.21 10.97 -6.06
C VAL A 132 -7.04 11.48 -5.23
N VAL A 133 -5.81 11.31 -5.72
CA VAL A 133 -4.62 11.85 -5.06
C VAL A 133 -4.65 13.38 -5.03
N GLN A 134 -5.09 14.01 -6.11
CA GLN A 134 -5.23 15.48 -6.14
C GLN A 134 -6.27 15.99 -5.13
N GLN A 135 -7.35 15.26 -4.91
CA GLN A 135 -8.42 15.65 -4.00
C GLN A 135 -8.14 15.32 -2.54
N TYR A 136 -7.60 14.13 -2.26
CA TYR A 136 -7.45 13.60 -0.89
C TYR A 136 -6.01 13.54 -0.40
N GLY A 137 -5.05 13.82 -1.26
CA GLY A 137 -3.62 13.81 -0.93
C GLY A 137 -3.00 12.41 -0.97
N LEU A 138 -1.77 12.35 -0.48
CA LEU A 138 -0.98 11.14 -0.34
C LEU A 138 -1.32 10.39 0.96
N PHE A 139 -0.86 9.14 1.07
CA PHE A 139 -0.99 8.35 2.31
C PHE A 139 -0.23 8.99 3.47
N ASP A 140 -0.71 8.78 4.69
CA ASP A 140 -0.09 9.32 5.90
C ASP A 140 1.14 8.49 6.31
N GLU A 141 2.33 9.04 6.12
CA GLU A 141 3.60 8.39 6.44
C GLU A 141 3.88 8.31 7.97
N ASN A 142 3.03 8.92 8.81
CA ASN A 142 3.08 8.70 10.25
C ASN A 142 2.60 7.30 10.67
N LEU A 143 1.87 6.61 9.80
CA LEU A 143 1.44 5.22 9.99
C LEU A 143 2.58 4.28 9.58
N TYR A 144 3.50 4.05 10.50
CA TYR A 144 4.76 3.36 10.25
C TYR A 144 4.92 2.13 11.17
N PRO A 145 5.54 1.02 10.74
CA PRO A 145 5.97 0.74 9.37
C PRO A 145 4.84 0.22 8.48
N ALA A 146 3.74 -0.28 9.05
CA ALA A 146 2.59 -0.82 8.34
C ALA A 146 1.36 -0.88 9.25
N TYR A 147 0.21 -1.10 8.60
CA TYR A 147 -1.15 -1.15 9.14
C TYR A 147 -1.76 0.20 9.50
N CYS A 148 -3.05 0.29 9.26
CA CYS A 148 -3.92 1.44 9.43
C CYS A 148 -3.80 2.53 8.34
N GLU A 149 -2.88 2.44 7.39
CA GLU A 149 -2.74 3.38 6.27
C GLU A 149 -3.94 3.37 5.35
N ASP A 150 -4.51 2.21 5.11
CA ASP A 150 -5.74 1.98 4.34
C ASP A 150 -6.97 2.51 5.08
N MET A 151 -7.07 2.23 6.36
CA MET A 151 -8.15 2.72 7.23
C MET A 151 -8.14 4.25 7.31
N GLU A 152 -6.97 4.86 7.46
CA GLU A 152 -6.80 6.30 7.47
C GLU A 152 -7.25 6.93 6.16
N TYR A 153 -6.76 6.38 5.05
CA TYR A 153 -7.10 6.90 3.74
C TYR A 153 -8.60 6.72 3.45
N GLY A 154 -9.17 5.56 3.81
CA GLY A 154 -10.61 5.31 3.73
C GLY A 154 -11.46 6.27 4.58
N GLN A 155 -10.95 6.71 5.74
CA GLN A 155 -11.65 7.66 6.59
C GLN A 155 -11.84 9.03 5.91
N ARG A 156 -10.88 9.47 5.09
CA ARG A 156 -10.98 10.73 4.34
C ARG A 156 -12.15 10.73 3.36
N PHE A 157 -12.57 9.56 2.87
CA PHE A 157 -13.70 9.43 1.93
C PHE A 157 -15.06 9.40 2.59
N LYS A 158 -15.17 8.99 3.86
CA LYS A 158 -16.46 8.88 4.56
C LYS A 158 -17.21 10.21 4.65
N HIS A 159 -16.47 11.32 4.66
CA HIS A 159 -17.02 12.67 4.74
C HIS A 159 -17.14 13.36 3.37
N THR A 160 -16.98 12.61 2.30
CA THR A 160 -16.96 13.16 0.94
C THR A 160 -17.85 12.35 0.01
N GLU A 161 -18.22 12.95 -1.11
CA GLU A 161 -19.02 12.28 -2.15
C GLU A 161 -18.18 11.38 -3.07
N LEU A 162 -17.12 10.73 -2.60
CA LEU A 162 -16.38 9.78 -3.43
C LEU A 162 -17.30 8.60 -3.80
N LYS A 163 -17.84 8.65 -5.00
CA LYS A 163 -19.03 7.87 -5.39
C LYS A 163 -18.75 6.41 -5.72
N ARG A 164 -17.51 6.00 -6.05
CA ARG A 164 -17.27 4.61 -6.47
C ARG A 164 -15.93 4.05 -6.03
N HIS A 165 -16.02 3.14 -5.09
CA HIS A 165 -15.05 2.10 -4.85
C HIS A 165 -15.52 0.83 -5.56
N MET A 166 -14.65 0.18 -6.32
CA MET A 166 -14.96 -1.07 -7.02
C MET A 166 -14.02 -2.17 -6.54
N SER A 167 -14.55 -3.39 -6.42
CA SER A 167 -13.72 -4.58 -6.27
C SER A 167 -13.48 -5.19 -7.65
N VAL A 168 -12.29 -5.75 -7.88
CA VAL A 168 -11.95 -6.39 -9.16
C VAL A 168 -12.89 -7.55 -9.49
N GLY A 169 -13.40 -8.26 -8.47
CA GLY A 169 -14.33 -9.37 -8.65
C GLY A 169 -13.73 -10.63 -9.27
N VAL A 170 -12.40 -10.70 -9.35
CA VAL A 170 -11.64 -11.87 -9.80
C VAL A 170 -10.70 -12.26 -8.67
N PRO A 171 -10.65 -13.53 -8.23
CA PRO A 171 -9.78 -13.96 -7.14
C PRO A 171 -8.31 -13.89 -7.55
N TYR A 172 -7.44 -13.74 -6.57
CA TYR A 172 -5.98 -13.79 -6.71
C TYR A 172 -5.37 -14.49 -5.49
N PHE A 173 -4.10 -14.83 -5.57
CA PHE A 173 -3.39 -15.40 -4.43
C PHE A 173 -2.76 -14.29 -3.59
N HIS A 174 -2.93 -14.38 -2.27
CA HIS A 174 -2.16 -13.61 -1.30
C HIS A 174 -1.38 -14.62 -0.44
N GLY A 175 -0.07 -14.66 -0.62
CA GLY A 175 0.73 -15.78 -0.15
C GLY A 175 0.44 -17.05 -0.96
N GLU A 176 0.19 -18.15 -0.27
CA GLU A 176 -0.10 -19.45 -0.91
C GLU A 176 -1.60 -19.71 -1.16
N THR A 177 -2.49 -18.89 -0.62
CA THR A 177 -3.93 -19.12 -0.65
C THR A 177 -4.65 -18.18 -1.61
N CYS A 178 -5.51 -18.75 -2.47
CA CYS A 178 -6.33 -18.00 -3.40
C CYS A 178 -7.66 -17.60 -2.77
N GLY A 179 -7.97 -16.29 -2.78
CA GLY A 179 -9.24 -15.76 -2.30
C GLY A 179 -9.45 -15.86 -0.79
N ASP A 180 -8.42 -16.18 -0.02
CA ASP A 180 -8.47 -16.28 1.45
C ASP A 180 -7.42 -15.37 2.10
N TYR A 181 -7.86 -14.58 3.07
CA TYR A 181 -6.99 -13.72 3.88
C TYR A 181 -6.18 -14.49 4.94
N ALA A 182 -6.46 -15.78 5.15
CA ALA A 182 -5.82 -16.57 6.20
C ALA A 182 -4.29 -16.59 6.08
N ASP A 183 -3.77 -16.55 4.87
CA ASP A 183 -2.33 -16.56 4.62
C ASP A 183 -1.66 -15.18 4.64
N GLY A 184 -2.38 -14.09 4.54
CA GLY A 184 -1.92 -12.72 4.74
C GLY A 184 -0.45 -12.41 4.44
N SER A 185 0.03 -11.29 4.89
CA SER A 185 1.38 -10.80 4.61
C SER A 185 2.50 -11.80 4.91
N GLN A 186 3.25 -12.18 3.87
CA GLN A 186 4.42 -13.06 4.00
C GLN A 186 5.64 -12.32 4.56
N THR A 187 5.63 -10.99 4.57
CA THR A 187 6.71 -10.15 5.13
C THR A 187 7.01 -10.51 6.58
N TRP A 188 6.01 -10.42 7.45
CA TRP A 188 6.21 -10.70 8.87
C TRP A 188 6.20 -12.20 9.20
N ARG A 189 5.55 -13.02 8.38
CA ARG A 189 5.60 -14.49 8.54
C ARG A 189 6.98 -15.06 8.28
N SER A 190 7.73 -14.43 7.38
CA SER A 190 9.10 -14.83 7.05
C SER A 190 10.12 -14.42 8.12
N GLU A 191 9.79 -13.51 9.03
CA GLU A 191 10.72 -12.96 10.01
C GLU A 191 10.03 -12.66 11.35
N PRO A 192 10.05 -13.60 12.32
CA PRO A 192 9.33 -13.47 13.60
C PRO A 192 9.67 -12.19 14.40
N ALA A 193 10.93 -11.75 14.37
CA ALA A 193 11.33 -10.50 15.03
C ALA A 193 10.68 -9.26 14.39
N LEU A 194 10.42 -9.31 13.11
CA LEU A 194 9.68 -8.25 12.41
C LEU A 194 8.18 -8.31 12.77
N ALA A 195 7.63 -9.51 12.93
CA ALA A 195 6.23 -9.68 13.34
C ALA A 195 5.92 -9.00 14.67
N GLU A 196 6.79 -9.16 15.68
CA GLU A 196 6.64 -8.50 16.98
C GLU A 196 6.66 -6.97 16.84
N LYS A 197 7.62 -6.42 16.11
CA LYS A 197 7.72 -4.98 15.87
C LYS A 197 6.50 -4.42 15.15
N ILE A 198 5.99 -5.13 14.15
CA ILE A 198 4.80 -4.75 13.38
C ILE A 198 3.56 -4.76 14.29
N HIS A 199 3.43 -5.75 15.17
CA HIS A 199 2.30 -5.81 16.11
C HIS A 199 2.30 -4.60 17.07
N ILE A 200 3.46 -4.27 17.64
CA ILE A 200 3.60 -3.07 18.50
C ILE A 200 3.24 -1.81 17.69
N ALA A 201 3.77 -1.69 16.48
CA ALA A 201 3.52 -0.54 15.62
C ALA A 201 2.04 -0.40 15.25
N HIS A 202 1.33 -1.50 15.01
CA HIS A 202 -0.11 -1.49 14.72
C HIS A 202 -0.91 -0.87 15.88
N GLU A 203 -0.61 -1.24 17.12
CA GLU A 203 -1.27 -0.63 18.28
C GLU A 203 -0.94 0.87 18.39
N MET A 204 0.30 1.26 18.15
CA MET A 204 0.69 2.68 18.11
C MET A 204 -0.05 3.44 16.98
N ASN A 205 -0.21 2.83 15.82
CA ASN A 205 -0.93 3.41 14.69
C ASN A 205 -2.42 3.62 15.01
N LYS A 206 -3.07 2.67 15.71
CA LYS A 206 -4.44 2.84 16.20
C LYS A 206 -4.55 4.05 17.13
N HIS A 207 -3.63 4.21 18.08
CA HIS A 207 -3.63 5.37 18.96
C HIS A 207 -3.47 6.69 18.18
N TYR A 208 -2.63 6.69 17.15
CA TYR A 208 -2.51 7.84 16.27
C TYR A 208 -3.82 8.14 15.52
N LEU A 209 -4.51 7.13 15.00
CA LEU A 209 -5.81 7.31 14.35
C LEU A 209 -6.88 7.83 15.32
N HIS A 210 -6.89 7.35 16.56
CA HIS A 210 -7.78 7.91 17.60
C HIS A 210 -7.52 9.39 17.84
N ALA A 211 -6.27 9.80 17.87
CA ALA A 211 -5.93 11.21 18.00
C ALA A 211 -6.34 12.02 16.76
N LYS A 212 -6.17 11.44 15.57
CA LYS A 212 -6.44 12.11 14.30
C LYS A 212 -7.93 12.23 13.98
N TRP A 213 -8.71 11.17 14.21
CA TRP A 213 -10.10 11.04 13.76
C TRP A 213 -11.13 10.83 14.87
N SER A 214 -10.75 10.84 16.16
CA SER A 214 -11.53 10.42 17.32
C SER A 214 -11.57 8.89 17.48
N PRO A 215 -11.71 8.36 18.70
CA PRO A 215 -11.95 6.93 18.92
C PRO A 215 -13.17 6.39 18.17
N ALA A 216 -14.18 7.23 17.94
CA ALA A 216 -15.44 6.89 17.28
C ALA A 216 -15.29 6.54 15.78
N TRP A 217 -14.11 6.70 15.16
CA TRP A 217 -13.89 6.20 13.79
C TRP A 217 -14.08 4.67 13.68
N GLN A 218 -13.95 3.96 14.79
CA GLN A 218 -14.27 2.54 14.90
C GLN A 218 -15.76 2.36 15.20
N ALA A 219 -16.46 1.56 14.40
CA ALA A 219 -17.93 1.42 14.46
C ALA A 219 -18.50 0.91 15.79
N HIS A 220 -17.66 0.38 16.68
CA HIS A 220 -18.07 -0.15 18.00
C HIS A 220 -17.77 0.80 19.17
N ILE A 221 -17.25 1.99 18.90
CA ILE A 221 -16.99 3.02 19.91
C ILE A 221 -17.97 4.17 19.73
N GLU A 222 -18.72 4.51 20.78
CA GLU A 222 -19.65 5.62 20.77
C GLU A 222 -18.88 6.96 20.72
N GLY A 223 -19.47 7.93 20.01
CA GLY A 223 -18.93 9.28 19.87
C GLY A 223 -18.99 9.79 18.44
N GLU A 224 -18.59 11.01 18.25
CA GLU A 224 -18.53 11.64 16.93
C GLU A 224 -17.13 11.49 16.32
N VAL A 225 -17.08 11.23 15.04
CA VAL A 225 -15.85 11.31 14.26
C VAL A 225 -15.59 12.78 13.93
N TYR A 226 -14.36 13.22 14.08
CA TYR A 226 -14.00 14.60 13.76
C TYR A 226 -14.21 14.88 12.25
N PRO A 227 -14.80 16.04 11.89
CA PRO A 227 -15.00 16.40 10.48
C PRO A 227 -13.68 16.66 9.75
N HIS A 228 -12.65 17.06 10.48
CA HIS A 228 -11.29 17.27 9.98
C HIS A 228 -10.25 16.59 10.86
N PRO A 229 -9.07 16.23 10.30
CA PRO A 229 -8.01 15.61 11.09
C PRO A 229 -7.61 16.48 12.29
N PHE A 230 -7.52 15.87 13.48
CA PHE A 230 -7.11 16.52 14.72
C PHE A 230 -8.01 17.65 15.21
N ASP A 231 -9.27 17.67 14.83
CA ASP A 231 -10.28 18.67 15.25
C ASP A 231 -10.64 18.56 16.74
N ASN A 232 -9.75 18.03 17.55
CA ASN A 232 -9.89 17.94 19.00
C ASN A 232 -9.13 19.06 19.68
N GLU A 233 -9.87 20.01 20.28
CA GLU A 233 -9.30 21.13 21.04
C GLU A 233 -8.38 20.71 22.19
N ALA A 234 -8.53 19.49 22.70
CA ALA A 234 -7.68 18.93 23.76
C ALA A 234 -6.32 18.44 23.26
N LEU A 235 -6.10 18.32 21.95
CA LEU A 235 -4.83 17.87 21.42
C LEU A 235 -3.83 19.01 21.31
N PRO A 236 -2.62 18.85 21.87
CA PRO A 236 -1.58 19.86 21.72
C PRO A 236 -1.25 20.06 20.23
N VAL A 237 -1.13 21.30 19.79
CA VAL A 237 -0.69 21.68 18.44
C VAL A 237 0.61 20.96 18.03
N SER A 238 1.44 20.61 19.02
CA SER A 238 2.67 19.83 18.81
C SER A 238 2.47 18.46 18.14
N LEU A 239 1.29 17.82 18.29
CA LEU A 239 1.01 16.54 17.62
C LEU A 239 0.81 16.70 16.11
N THR A 240 0.31 17.85 15.65
CA THR A 240 0.13 18.12 14.22
C THR A 240 1.45 18.46 13.52
N THR A 241 2.44 18.94 14.26
CA THR A 241 3.75 19.36 13.74
C THR A 241 4.88 18.38 14.04
N TYR A 242 4.62 17.40 14.93
CA TYR A 242 5.64 16.45 15.37
C TYR A 242 5.82 15.34 14.35
N ASN A 243 7.07 15.07 13.97
CA ASN A 243 7.38 13.95 13.08
C ASN A 243 7.33 12.63 13.86
N LEU A 244 6.13 12.09 14.00
CA LEU A 244 5.88 10.83 14.71
C LEU A 244 6.59 9.65 14.05
N ASP A 245 6.76 9.68 12.73
CA ASP A 245 7.48 8.66 11.97
C ASP A 245 8.93 8.54 12.44
N PHE A 246 9.66 9.66 12.53
CA PHE A 246 11.05 9.64 12.99
C PHE A 246 11.20 9.03 14.39
N VAL A 247 10.32 9.42 15.32
CA VAL A 247 10.38 8.91 16.69
C VAL A 247 10.02 7.43 16.76
N ARG A 248 9.03 6.99 15.98
CA ARG A 248 8.64 5.58 15.90
C ARG A 248 9.77 4.72 15.34
N ARG A 249 10.40 5.13 14.24
CA ARG A 249 11.56 4.42 13.68
C ARG A 249 12.65 4.23 14.72
N LYS A 250 13.02 5.31 15.40
CA LYS A 250 14.03 5.29 16.44
C LYS A 250 13.67 4.33 17.59
N ASN A 251 12.41 4.39 18.07
CA ASN A 251 11.96 3.59 19.20
C ASN A 251 11.81 2.10 18.85
N LEU A 252 11.46 1.78 17.61
CA LEU A 252 11.34 0.41 17.12
C LEU A 252 12.66 -0.17 16.65
N GLY A 253 13.74 0.62 16.60
CA GLY A 253 15.08 0.20 16.18
C GLY A 253 15.16 -0.18 14.69
N PHE A 254 14.44 0.55 13.83
CA PHE A 254 14.55 0.43 12.37
C PHE A 254 15.60 1.38 11.80
#